data_7bf4d3c4b06487fe3c33fed3d7224c48
#
_entry.id   7bf4d3c4b06487fe3c33fed3d7224c48
#
_cell.length_a   1.000
_cell.length_b   1.000
_cell.length_c   1.000
_cell.angle_alpha   90.00
_cell.angle_beta   90.00
_cell.angle_gamma   90.00
#
_symmetry.space_group_name_H-M   'P 1'
#
loop_
_entity.id
_entity.type
_entity.pdbx_description
1 polymer ?
#
loop_
_entity_poly.entity_id
_entity_poly.type
_entity_poly.pdbx_seq_one_letter_code
_entity_poly.pdbx_strand_id
1 'polypeptide(L)'
;MIEVKEFFDSLRNEGVRRYCGVPDSLLKNICAYISDNTTPNEHLITANEGSAVALAVGQYIASGKPSLVYMQNSGFGNAINPLLSLADAKVYGIPMLVMVGWRGEPGVKDEPQHIKQGEIMERLLDACDLPTI
;
A
#
# COMPACT_ATOMS: atom_id res chain seq x y z
N MET A 1 -4.55 -19.22 -5.44
CA MET A 1 -3.95 -17.94 -5.94
C MET A 1 -5.11 -17.03 -6.28
N ILE A 2 -5.13 -15.80 -5.79
CA ILE A 2 -6.20 -14.85 -6.10
C ILE A 2 -5.96 -14.31 -7.50
N GLU A 3 -6.99 -14.35 -8.35
CA GLU A 3 -6.92 -13.77 -9.69
C GLU A 3 -6.91 -12.23 -9.59
N VAL A 4 -6.00 -11.59 -10.32
CA VAL A 4 -5.78 -10.13 -10.26
C VAL A 4 -7.06 -9.35 -10.56
N LYS A 5 -7.82 -9.80 -11.57
CA LYS A 5 -9.10 -9.20 -11.94
C LYS A 5 -10.12 -9.27 -10.80
N GLU A 6 -10.27 -10.43 -10.20
CA GLU A 6 -11.23 -10.64 -9.10
C GLU A 6 -10.88 -9.76 -7.89
N PHE A 7 -9.60 -9.66 -7.56
CA PHE A 7 -9.14 -8.78 -6.49
C PHE A 7 -9.44 -7.30 -6.79
N PHE A 8 -9.11 -6.85 -8.00
CA PHE A 8 -9.40 -5.48 -8.42
C PHE A 8 -10.89 -5.17 -8.41
N ASP A 9 -11.72 -6.07 -8.93
CA ASP A 9 -13.19 -5.91 -8.94
C ASP A 9 -13.74 -5.86 -7.50
N SER A 10 -13.21 -6.68 -6.59
CA SER A 10 -13.58 -6.65 -5.17
C SER A 10 -13.27 -5.31 -4.53
N LEU A 11 -12.07 -4.75 -4.77
CA LEU A 11 -11.71 -3.41 -4.30
C LEU A 11 -12.71 -2.35 -4.79
N ARG A 12 -13.08 -2.41 -6.07
CA ARG A 12 -14.02 -1.45 -6.66
C ARG A 12 -15.44 -1.60 -6.11
N ASN A 13 -15.87 -2.81 -5.80
CA ASN A 13 -17.16 -3.09 -5.18
C ASN A 13 -17.24 -2.53 -3.75
N GLU A 14 -16.13 -2.56 -3.00
CA GLU A 14 -15.99 -1.96 -1.67
C GLU A 14 -15.74 -0.43 -1.72
N GLY A 15 -15.81 0.18 -2.90
CA GLY A 15 -15.70 1.62 -3.07
C GLY A 15 -14.27 2.16 -3.20
N VAL A 16 -13.26 1.30 -3.22
CA VAL A 16 -11.87 1.70 -3.48
C VAL A 16 -11.71 2.02 -4.97
N ARG A 17 -11.57 3.30 -5.28
CA ARG A 17 -11.50 3.83 -6.65
C ARG A 17 -10.21 4.62 -6.90
N ARG A 18 -9.36 4.74 -5.90
CA ARG A 18 -8.10 5.47 -5.97
C ARG A 18 -6.95 4.54 -5.62
N TYR A 19 -5.91 4.61 -6.40
CA TYR A 19 -4.74 3.75 -6.31
C TYR A 19 -3.49 4.62 -6.39
N CYS A 20 -2.59 4.49 -5.43
CA CYS A 20 -1.33 5.23 -5.46
C CYS A 20 -0.23 4.44 -4.78
N GLY A 21 1.01 4.65 -5.18
CA GLY A 21 2.12 3.96 -4.56
C GLY A 21 3.39 3.98 -5.38
N VAL A 22 4.34 3.18 -4.92
CA VAL A 22 5.60 2.91 -5.60
C VAL A 22 5.57 1.46 -6.08
N PRO A 23 5.71 1.20 -7.39
CA PRO A 23 5.64 -0.15 -7.93
C PRO A 23 6.73 -1.07 -7.37
N ASP A 24 6.35 -2.32 -7.14
CA ASP A 24 7.25 -3.40 -6.71
C ASP A 24 7.14 -4.62 -7.63
N SER A 25 8.22 -5.37 -7.77
CA SER A 25 8.29 -6.53 -8.64
C SER A 25 7.36 -7.68 -8.22
N LEU A 26 7.10 -7.87 -6.92
CA LEU A 26 6.13 -8.86 -6.44
C LEU A 26 4.69 -8.46 -6.77
N LEU A 27 4.43 -7.16 -6.85
CA LEU A 27 3.13 -6.58 -7.16
C LEU A 27 2.93 -6.27 -8.65
N LYS A 28 3.87 -6.69 -9.52
CA LYS A 28 3.90 -6.30 -10.94
C LYS A 28 2.57 -6.55 -11.67
N ASN A 29 1.93 -7.70 -11.41
CA ASN A 29 0.71 -8.08 -12.13
C ASN A 29 -0.48 -7.19 -11.74
N ILE A 30 -0.65 -6.94 -10.44
CA ILE A 30 -1.73 -6.07 -9.96
C ILE A 30 -1.46 -4.60 -10.31
N CYS A 31 -0.23 -4.13 -10.22
CA CYS A 31 0.13 -2.76 -10.62
C CYS A 31 -0.09 -2.53 -12.12
N ALA A 32 0.26 -3.49 -12.98
CA ALA A 32 -0.02 -3.43 -14.42
C ALA A 32 -1.53 -3.39 -14.66
N TYR A 33 -2.28 -4.29 -14.03
CA TYR A 33 -3.73 -4.35 -14.19
C TYR A 33 -4.42 -3.05 -13.75
N ILE A 34 -4.01 -2.47 -12.62
CA ILE A 34 -4.49 -1.16 -12.17
C ILE A 34 -4.19 -0.10 -13.24
N SER A 35 -2.96 -0.03 -13.76
CA SER A 35 -2.57 0.95 -14.79
C SER A 35 -3.42 0.82 -16.06
N ASP A 36 -3.71 -0.39 -16.48
CA ASP A 36 -4.47 -0.65 -17.73
C ASP A 36 -5.99 -0.41 -17.57
N ASN A 37 -6.51 -0.46 -16.34
CA ASN A 37 -7.96 -0.42 -16.06
C ASN A 37 -8.40 0.81 -15.24
N THR A 38 -7.54 1.82 -15.12
CA THR A 38 -7.84 3.08 -14.41
C THR A 38 -7.44 4.30 -15.23
N THR A 39 -8.01 5.43 -14.89
CA THR A 39 -7.66 6.72 -15.49
C THR A 39 -6.50 7.39 -14.71
N PRO A 40 -5.81 8.38 -15.30
CA PRO A 40 -4.79 9.16 -14.59
C PRO A 40 -5.28 9.86 -13.31
N ASN A 41 -6.59 10.07 -13.19
CA ASN A 41 -7.21 10.64 -11.98
C ASN A 41 -7.46 9.58 -10.89
N GLU A 42 -7.50 8.30 -11.25
CA GLU A 42 -7.72 7.19 -10.33
C GLU A 42 -6.41 6.56 -9.85
N HIS A 43 -5.36 6.60 -10.67
CA HIS A 43 -4.09 5.95 -10.37
C HIS A 43 -2.90 6.90 -10.54
N LEU A 44 -2.08 7.00 -9.50
CA LEU A 44 -0.90 7.85 -9.47
C LEU A 44 0.30 7.10 -8.89
N ILE A 45 1.36 6.98 -9.69
CA ILE A 45 2.66 6.51 -9.22
C ILE A 45 3.35 7.68 -8.52
N THR A 46 3.79 7.47 -7.29
CA THR A 46 4.39 8.51 -6.45
C THR A 46 5.91 8.42 -6.39
N ALA A 47 6.56 9.53 -6.03
CA ALA A 47 8.01 9.59 -5.92
C ALA A 47 8.57 8.77 -4.74
N ASN A 48 7.76 8.59 -3.68
CA ASN A 48 8.07 7.74 -2.53
C ASN A 48 6.79 7.32 -1.81
N GLU A 49 6.91 6.39 -0.89
CA GLU A 49 5.79 5.75 -0.19
C GLU A 49 5.09 6.70 0.80
N GLY A 50 5.83 7.59 1.43
CA GLY A 50 5.25 8.62 2.31
C GLY A 50 4.35 9.58 1.54
N SER A 51 4.74 9.96 0.32
CA SER A 51 3.90 10.76 -0.59
C SER A 51 2.64 10.00 -1.00
N ALA A 52 2.72 8.68 -1.19
CA ALA A 52 1.54 7.86 -1.50
C ALA A 52 0.52 7.87 -0.36
N VAL A 53 0.97 7.69 0.89
CA VAL A 53 0.09 7.78 2.06
C VAL A 53 -0.52 9.17 2.19
N ALA A 54 0.27 10.25 2.05
CA ALA A 54 -0.23 11.61 2.13
C ALA A 54 -1.27 11.91 1.02
N LEU A 55 -1.04 11.40 -0.18
CA LEU A 55 -2.00 11.51 -1.29
C LEU A 55 -3.31 10.77 -0.97
N ALA A 56 -3.24 9.55 -0.44
CA ALA A 56 -4.41 8.78 -0.03
C ALA A 56 -5.23 9.51 1.05
N VAL A 57 -4.56 10.13 2.01
CA VAL A 57 -5.20 10.99 3.03
C VAL A 57 -5.96 12.15 2.37
N GLY A 58 -5.31 12.89 1.46
CA GLY A 58 -5.95 13.99 0.74
C GLY A 58 -7.13 13.53 -0.12
N GLN A 59 -7.00 12.39 -0.78
CA GLN A 59 -8.08 11.79 -1.59
C GLN A 59 -9.29 11.41 -0.73
N TYR A 60 -9.05 10.86 0.47
CA TYR A 60 -10.14 10.54 1.40
C TYR A 60 -10.84 11.80 1.90
N ILE A 61 -10.09 12.81 2.31
CA ILE A 61 -10.67 14.09 2.77
C ILE A 61 -11.55 14.71 1.68
N ALA A 62 -11.13 14.62 0.41
CA ALA A 62 -11.86 15.18 -0.70
C ALA A 62 -13.08 14.36 -1.14
N SER A 63 -13.08 13.04 -0.94
CA SER A 63 -14.09 12.14 -1.53
C SER A 63 -14.87 11.29 -0.53
N GLY A 64 -14.39 11.15 0.69
CA GLY A 64 -14.94 10.22 1.69
C GLY A 64 -14.71 8.74 1.35
N LYS A 65 -13.85 8.42 0.37
CA LYS A 65 -13.61 7.05 -0.08
C LYS A 65 -12.18 6.62 0.16
N PRO A 66 -11.96 5.39 0.66
CA PRO A 66 -10.61 4.88 0.90
C PRO A 66 -9.85 4.67 -0.41
N SER A 67 -8.53 4.74 -0.31
CA SER A 67 -7.60 4.43 -1.39
C SER A 67 -6.86 3.13 -1.12
N LEU A 68 -6.36 2.47 -2.18
CA LEU A 68 -5.32 1.47 -2.08
C LEU A 68 -3.96 2.16 -2.23
N VAL A 69 -3.10 2.01 -1.22
CA VAL A 69 -1.69 2.38 -1.27
C VAL A 69 -0.87 1.11 -1.44
N TYR A 70 0.01 1.05 -2.44
CA TYR A 70 0.86 -0.12 -2.68
C TYR A 70 2.34 0.25 -2.62
N MET A 71 3.15 -0.67 -2.08
CA MET A 71 4.59 -0.46 -1.91
C MET A 71 5.34 -1.77 -1.69
N GLN A 72 6.66 -1.75 -1.84
CA GLN A 72 7.53 -2.79 -1.30
C GLN A 72 7.72 -2.58 0.21
N ASN A 73 7.94 -3.65 0.97
CA ASN A 73 8.19 -3.54 2.41
C ASN A 73 9.41 -2.67 2.77
N SER A 74 10.42 -2.58 1.91
CA SER A 74 11.55 -1.64 2.13
C SER A 74 11.12 -0.18 2.13
N GLY A 75 10.03 0.16 1.44
CA GLY A 75 9.46 1.50 1.40
C GLY A 75 8.57 1.82 2.61
N PHE A 76 8.20 0.81 3.41
CA PHE A 76 7.32 1.01 4.56
C PHE A 76 7.91 2.00 5.58
N GLY A 77 9.25 2.02 5.74
CA GLY A 77 9.94 3.00 6.57
C GLY A 77 9.63 4.47 6.20
N ASN A 78 9.45 4.76 4.90
CA ASN A 78 9.06 6.09 4.42
C ASN A 78 7.58 6.41 4.70
N ALA A 79 6.76 5.38 4.88
CA ALA A 79 5.32 5.53 5.10
C ALA A 79 4.95 5.63 6.58
N ILE A 80 5.81 5.19 7.51
CA ILE A 80 5.51 5.16 8.95
C ILE A 80 5.06 6.53 9.46
N ASN A 81 5.82 7.59 9.17
CA ASN A 81 5.47 8.92 9.66
C ASN A 81 4.07 9.37 9.19
N PRO A 82 3.71 9.40 7.92
CA PRO A 82 2.38 9.82 7.52
C PRO A 82 1.27 8.83 7.93
N LEU A 83 1.55 7.54 8.07
CA LEU A 83 0.58 6.60 8.64
C LEU A 83 0.22 6.97 10.09
N LEU A 84 1.23 7.24 10.93
CA LEU A 84 1.03 7.53 12.35
C LEU A 84 0.66 9.01 12.62
N SER A 85 1.14 9.95 11.80
CA SER A 85 0.96 11.39 12.04
C SER A 85 -0.20 12.00 11.25
N LEU A 86 -0.77 11.30 10.27
CA LEU A 86 -1.91 11.75 9.49
C LEU A 86 -3.07 10.75 9.53
N ALA A 87 -2.82 9.48 9.15
CA ALA A 87 -3.89 8.52 8.96
C ALA A 87 -4.42 7.91 10.27
N ASP A 88 -3.62 7.84 11.32
CA ASP A 88 -3.97 7.22 12.59
C ASP A 88 -5.30 7.75 13.16
N ALA A 89 -6.05 6.88 13.84
CA ALA A 89 -7.35 7.19 14.43
C ALA A 89 -7.31 8.33 15.45
N LYS A 90 -6.16 8.56 16.12
CA LYS A 90 -5.95 9.65 17.06
C LYS A 90 -5.64 10.99 16.38
N VAL A 91 -5.48 11.00 15.06
CA VAL A 91 -5.19 12.21 14.27
C VAL A 91 -6.39 12.53 13.37
N TYR A 92 -6.41 12.03 12.14
CA TYR A 92 -7.52 12.27 11.22
C TYR A 92 -8.41 11.03 11.01
N GLY A 93 -7.99 9.85 11.44
CA GLY A 93 -8.77 8.62 11.31
C GLY A 93 -9.06 8.24 9.87
N ILE A 94 -8.07 8.31 9.00
CA ILE A 94 -8.25 8.07 7.57
C ILE A 94 -8.11 6.57 7.25
N PRO A 95 -9.18 5.90 6.83
CA PRO A 95 -9.09 4.52 6.38
C PRO A 95 -8.39 4.42 5.02
N MET A 96 -7.49 3.46 4.89
CA MET A 96 -6.88 3.08 3.62
C MET A 96 -6.49 1.61 3.66
N LEU A 97 -6.37 1.00 2.48
CA LEU A 97 -5.74 -0.31 2.33
C LEU A 97 -4.28 -0.10 1.96
N VAL A 98 -3.38 -0.79 2.65
CA VAL A 98 -1.95 -0.77 2.32
C VAL A 98 -1.56 -2.16 1.85
N MET A 99 -1.20 -2.28 0.57
CA MET A 99 -0.73 -3.52 -0.04
C MET A 99 0.79 -3.52 -0.10
N VAL A 100 1.40 -4.46 0.60
CA VAL A 100 2.85 -4.52 0.75
C VAL A 100 3.40 -5.76 0.05
N GLY A 101 4.30 -5.56 -0.91
CA GLY A 101 5.11 -6.64 -1.47
C GLY A 101 6.18 -7.05 -0.46
N TRP A 102 6.05 -8.23 0.11
CA TRP A 102 6.94 -8.71 1.18
C TRP A 102 8.20 -9.35 0.61
N ARG A 103 9.20 -8.53 0.32
CA ARG A 103 10.55 -8.98 -0.07
C ARG A 103 11.32 -9.45 1.16
N GLY A 104 12.10 -10.51 0.98
CA GLY A 104 12.89 -11.11 2.07
C GLY A 104 12.04 -11.80 3.14
N GLU A 105 10.86 -12.30 2.77
CA GLU A 105 10.01 -13.11 3.65
C GLU A 105 10.80 -14.27 4.23
N PRO A 106 10.76 -14.52 5.57
CA PRO A 106 11.48 -15.62 6.19
C PRO A 106 11.15 -16.97 5.56
N GLY A 107 12.21 -17.71 5.18
CA GLY A 107 12.07 -19.01 4.51
C GLY A 107 11.93 -18.94 2.98
N VAL A 108 11.81 -17.76 2.40
CA VAL A 108 11.77 -17.55 0.95
C VAL A 108 13.12 -16.99 0.48
N LYS A 109 13.68 -17.59 -0.57
CA LYS A 109 14.94 -17.09 -1.13
C LYS A 109 14.74 -15.74 -1.80
N ASP A 110 15.52 -14.76 -1.40
CA ASP A 110 15.51 -13.41 -1.97
C ASP A 110 16.93 -12.81 -1.94
N GLU A 111 17.09 -11.61 -2.47
CA GLU A 111 18.37 -10.90 -2.51
C GLU A 111 18.80 -10.43 -1.10
N PRO A 112 20.10 -10.39 -0.80
CA PRO A 112 20.61 -10.07 0.54
C PRO A 112 20.10 -8.75 1.13
N GLN A 113 19.89 -7.73 0.31
CA GLN A 113 19.40 -6.42 0.74
C GLN A 113 17.94 -6.44 1.23
N HIS A 114 17.19 -7.50 0.91
CA HIS A 114 15.78 -7.64 1.34
C HIS A 114 15.63 -8.43 2.65
N ILE A 115 16.64 -9.26 3.02
CA ILE A 115 16.52 -10.18 4.16
C ILE A 115 16.12 -9.46 5.44
N LYS A 116 16.85 -8.42 5.81
CA LYS A 116 16.57 -7.70 7.07
C LYS A 116 15.20 -7.02 7.06
N GLN A 117 14.82 -6.45 5.94
CA GLN A 117 13.50 -5.81 5.77
C GLN A 117 12.36 -6.83 5.90
N GLY A 118 12.55 -8.03 5.33
CA GLY A 118 11.58 -9.11 5.46
C GLY A 118 11.43 -9.63 6.88
N GLU A 119 12.56 -9.86 7.58
CA GLU A 119 12.59 -10.35 8.97
C GLU A 119 11.86 -9.44 9.97
N ILE A 120 11.86 -8.14 9.74
CA ILE A 120 11.31 -7.17 10.69
C ILE A 120 9.89 -6.70 10.34
N MET A 121 9.37 -7.06 9.16
CA MET A 121 8.14 -6.46 8.63
C MET A 121 6.94 -6.63 9.56
N GLU A 122 6.66 -7.85 10.02
CA GLU A 122 5.54 -8.10 10.93
C GLU A 122 5.66 -7.29 12.23
N ARG A 123 6.87 -7.26 12.81
CA ARG A 123 7.13 -6.49 14.04
C ARG A 123 6.97 -4.98 13.83
N LEU A 124 7.24 -4.47 12.64
CA LEU A 124 7.02 -3.06 12.31
C LEU A 124 5.52 -2.76 12.22
N LEU A 125 4.75 -3.64 11.61
CA LEU A 125 3.29 -3.51 11.55
C LEU A 125 2.67 -3.55 12.94
N ASP A 126 3.09 -4.50 13.77
CA ASP A 126 2.67 -4.62 15.17
C ASP A 126 3.03 -3.36 15.99
N ALA A 127 4.27 -2.87 15.84
CA ALA A 127 4.72 -1.65 16.54
C ALA A 127 3.95 -0.39 16.12
N CYS A 128 3.36 -0.39 14.93
CA CYS A 128 2.52 0.69 14.43
C CYS A 128 1.02 0.46 14.71
N ASP A 129 0.65 -0.58 15.43
CA ASP A 129 -0.75 -1.00 15.68
C ASP A 129 -1.58 -1.13 14.38
N LEU A 130 -0.95 -1.55 13.28
CA LEU A 130 -1.61 -1.73 11.99
C LEU A 130 -2.18 -3.13 11.86
N PRO A 131 -3.50 -3.28 11.63
CA PRO A 131 -4.11 -4.58 11.43
C PRO A 131 -3.62 -5.21 10.12
N THR A 132 -3.32 -6.50 10.15
CA THR A 132 -2.91 -7.30 8.98
C THR A 132 -3.94 -8.36 8.65
N ILE A 133 -4.06 -8.71 7.38
CA ILE A 133 -4.94 -9.76 6.85
C ILE A 133 -4.15 -10.68 5.91
#